data_50f550b9c44f0c91073a2f5d5c61f2f3
#
_entry.id   50f550b9c44f0c91073a2f5d5c61f2f3
#
_cell.length_a   1.000
_cell.length_b   1.000
_cell.length_c   1.000
_cell.angle_alpha   90.00
_cell.angle_beta   90.00
_cell.angle_gamma   90.00
#
_symmetry.space_group_name_H-M   'P 1'
#
loop_
_entity.id
_entity.type
_entity.pdbx_description
1 polymer ?
#
loop_
_entity_poly.entity_id
_entity_poly.type
_entity_poly.pdbx_seq_one_letter_code
_entity_poly.pdbx_strand_id
1 'polypeptide(L)'
;MEYQQLAEWHDNIYTGSLKPLTQSVVCVALPRITSKAMSILTTPISGCPSHLSAQNHMTTPPKPNKRPISGVLLLDKPLHLSSNTALQQARRLYRAEKAGHTGVLDPLATGVLPICFGEATKFAQYLLDADKAYTATLQLGAASSTGDAEGDIIATERSDISLSEFQAACAALTGNIRQVPPMFSALKHNGKPLYEYARQGITIERKPRDIQIHQITIQHFAPPRATIAVQCSKGTYIRTLAEDIAKQLRTYAHLTALRRTATAGFHIAQTHTLAALAELTEDERDALLLPCDALVQHLPRIDLDHATARKLRFGQPAPYAPQGSLKSNTPLRAYHENGAFIGLVEYFSHHSILKALRLMNTSQTVE
;
A
#
# COMPACT_ATOMS: atom_id res chain seq x y z
N MET A 1 8.83 11.87 29.91
CA MET A 1 7.38 12.19 30.02
C MET A 1 6.55 11.67 28.83
N GLU A 2 7.12 10.85 27.94
CA GLU A 2 6.41 10.32 26.73
C GLU A 2 5.89 8.88 26.88
N TYR A 3 6.24 8.18 27.95
CA TYR A 3 5.75 6.80 28.19
C TYR A 3 4.44 6.71 28.96
N GLN A 4 3.94 7.78 29.53
CA GLN A 4 2.66 7.79 30.26
C GLN A 4 1.44 8.09 29.39
N GLN A 5 1.59 8.70 28.21
CA GLN A 5 0.46 8.97 27.31
C GLN A 5 0.02 7.75 26.47
N LEU A 6 0.82 6.70 26.39
CA LEU A 6 0.45 5.45 25.69
C LEU A 6 -0.40 4.50 26.52
N ALA A 7 -0.42 4.64 27.83
CA ALA A 7 -1.22 3.81 28.74
C ALA A 7 -2.70 4.25 28.85
N GLU A 8 -2.98 5.53 28.72
CA GLU A 8 -4.35 6.07 28.82
C GLU A 8 -5.21 5.85 27.57
N TRP A 9 -4.61 5.41 26.46
CA TRP A 9 -5.35 5.15 25.21
C TRP A 9 -5.99 3.75 25.17
N HIS A 10 -5.57 2.84 26.05
CA HIS A 10 -6.10 1.47 26.11
C HIS A 10 -7.46 1.33 26.83
N ASP A 11 -7.84 2.26 27.69
CA ASP A 11 -9.02 2.09 28.54
C ASP A 11 -10.32 2.70 27.97
N ASN A 12 -10.26 3.48 26.90
CA ASN A 12 -11.44 4.19 26.35
C ASN A 12 -12.22 3.44 25.25
N ILE A 13 -11.81 2.24 24.85
CA ILE A 13 -12.49 1.45 23.80
C ILE A 13 -13.50 0.43 24.38
N TYR A 14 -13.49 0.15 25.69
CA TYR A 14 -14.27 -0.96 26.27
C TYR A 14 -15.57 -0.60 27.02
N THR A 15 -16.00 0.66 27.04
CA THR A 15 -17.25 1.04 27.73
C THR A 15 -18.23 1.82 26.86
N GLY A 16 -18.52 1.33 25.66
CA GLY A 16 -19.57 1.85 24.78
C GLY A 16 -20.82 0.98 24.76
N SER A 17 -21.78 1.26 25.65
CA SER A 17 -23.11 0.64 25.67
C SER A 17 -23.88 0.94 24.39
N LEU A 18 -24.10 -0.04 23.52
CA LEU A 18 -24.93 0.05 22.31
C LEU A 18 -26.38 -0.31 22.64
N LYS A 19 -27.30 0.66 22.52
CA LYS A 19 -28.72 0.41 22.45
C LYS A 19 -29.08 -0.11 21.05
N PRO A 20 -30.03 -1.06 20.91
CA PRO A 20 -30.42 -1.59 19.62
C PRO A 20 -31.39 -0.62 18.90
N LEU A 21 -31.02 -0.23 17.66
CA LEU A 21 -31.94 0.44 16.74
C LEU A 21 -32.60 -0.63 15.86
N THR A 22 -33.89 -0.81 16.04
CA THR A 22 -34.77 -1.57 15.13
C THR A 22 -34.96 -0.75 13.86
N GLN A 23 -34.51 -1.27 12.72
CA GLN A 23 -34.94 -0.76 11.42
C GLN A 23 -35.67 -1.84 10.63
N SER A 24 -36.90 -1.48 10.29
CA SER A 24 -37.83 -2.24 9.46
C SER A 24 -37.33 -2.27 8.01
N VAL A 25 -37.20 -3.50 7.46
CA VAL A 25 -36.88 -3.71 6.06
C VAL A 25 -38.14 -3.58 5.22
N VAL A 26 -38.21 -2.55 4.37
CA VAL A 26 -39.23 -2.43 3.31
C VAL A 26 -38.64 -3.02 2.03
N CYS A 27 -39.16 -4.19 1.63
CA CYS A 27 -38.91 -4.77 0.32
C CYS A 27 -39.69 -4.02 -0.75
N VAL A 28 -39.02 -3.33 -1.67
CA VAL A 28 -39.62 -2.84 -2.91
C VAL A 28 -39.24 -3.79 -4.06
N ALA A 29 -40.24 -4.47 -4.59
CA ALA A 29 -40.11 -5.35 -5.76
C ALA A 29 -40.05 -4.52 -7.04
N LEU A 30 -39.04 -4.74 -7.89
CA LEU A 30 -38.96 -4.19 -9.24
C LEU A 30 -39.58 -5.19 -10.25
N PRO A 31 -40.36 -4.73 -11.26
CA PRO A 31 -41.01 -5.63 -12.24
C PRO A 31 -40.05 -6.08 -13.34
N ARG A 32 -40.15 -7.34 -13.69
CA ARG A 32 -39.51 -7.98 -14.85
C ARG A 32 -40.06 -7.41 -16.15
N ILE A 33 -39.21 -6.95 -17.07
CA ILE A 33 -39.55 -6.63 -18.44
C ILE A 33 -39.20 -7.84 -19.30
N THR A 34 -40.22 -8.43 -19.91
CA THR A 34 -40.13 -9.53 -20.88
C THR A 34 -39.85 -9.01 -22.28
N SER A 35 -38.85 -9.59 -22.95
CA SER A 35 -38.59 -9.38 -24.37
C SER A 35 -39.70 -9.97 -25.25
N LYS A 36 -40.20 -9.17 -26.21
CA LYS A 36 -41.00 -9.66 -27.32
C LYS A 36 -40.38 -9.14 -28.61
N ALA A 37 -39.95 -10.08 -29.42
CA ALA A 37 -39.52 -9.87 -30.78
C ALA A 37 -40.71 -9.44 -31.68
N MET A 38 -40.45 -8.51 -32.58
CA MET A 38 -41.33 -8.26 -33.72
C MET A 38 -40.51 -7.90 -34.96
N SER A 39 -40.52 -8.82 -35.92
CA SER A 39 -40.05 -8.66 -37.28
C SER A 39 -41.10 -7.95 -38.10
N ILE A 40 -40.73 -6.92 -38.88
CA ILE A 40 -41.55 -6.46 -40.05
C ILE A 40 -40.62 -5.90 -41.14
N LEU A 41 -40.60 -6.59 -42.27
CA LEU A 41 -40.66 -6.19 -43.68
C LEU A 41 -39.83 -4.99 -44.21
N THR A 42 -38.98 -5.34 -45.13
CA THR A 42 -38.29 -4.52 -46.13
C THR A 42 -39.23 -4.11 -47.28
N THR A 43 -39.17 -2.84 -47.68
CA THR A 43 -39.40 -2.41 -49.07
C THR A 43 -38.49 -1.21 -49.39
N PRO A 44 -37.91 -1.13 -50.64
CA PRO A 44 -36.98 -0.08 -51.01
C PRO A 44 -37.69 1.07 -51.71
N ILE A 45 -37.34 2.28 -51.36
CA ILE A 45 -37.68 3.46 -52.16
C ILE A 45 -36.37 4.19 -52.56
N SER A 46 -36.15 4.24 -53.85
CA SER A 46 -35.10 5.00 -54.54
C SER A 46 -35.37 6.49 -54.48
N GLY A 47 -34.32 7.28 -54.21
CA GLY A 47 -34.36 8.74 -54.30
C GLY A 47 -33.18 9.40 -53.66
N CYS A 48 -32.09 9.59 -54.41
CA CYS A 48 -30.98 10.50 -54.06
C CYS A 48 -31.42 11.96 -54.18
N PRO A 49 -30.97 12.85 -53.29
CA PRO A 49 -29.91 13.73 -53.76
C PRO A 49 -28.75 13.93 -52.76
N SER A 50 -27.62 14.01 -53.36
CA SER A 50 -26.30 14.34 -52.83
C SER A 50 -26.21 15.63 -52.02
N HIS A 51 -25.20 15.62 -51.15
CA HIS A 51 -24.55 16.73 -50.45
C HIS A 51 -25.11 17.12 -49.06
N LEU A 52 -24.39 16.64 -48.05
CA LEU A 52 -23.64 17.46 -47.10
C LEU A 52 -23.01 16.51 -46.08
N SER A 53 -21.75 16.12 -46.29
CA SER A 53 -20.92 15.47 -45.32
C SER A 53 -20.55 16.48 -44.21
N ALA A 54 -21.39 16.57 -43.18
CA ALA A 54 -20.98 17.16 -41.92
C ALA A 54 -20.05 16.16 -41.23
N GLN A 55 -18.75 16.33 -41.45
CA GLN A 55 -17.73 15.68 -40.62
C GLN A 55 -17.90 16.22 -39.20
N ASN A 56 -18.64 15.52 -38.34
CA ASN A 56 -18.60 15.69 -36.90
C ASN A 56 -17.20 15.25 -36.44
N HIS A 57 -16.23 16.17 -36.51
CA HIS A 57 -15.03 16.04 -35.71
C HIS A 57 -15.46 16.11 -34.23
N MET A 58 -15.72 14.95 -33.64
CA MET A 58 -15.72 14.79 -32.19
C MET A 58 -14.30 15.12 -31.75
N THR A 59 -14.05 16.38 -31.44
CA THR A 59 -12.84 16.82 -30.78
C THR A 59 -12.83 16.14 -29.39
N THR A 60 -11.98 15.15 -29.23
CA THR A 60 -11.68 14.58 -27.90
C THR A 60 -11.28 15.75 -27.01
N PRO A 61 -11.91 15.90 -25.82
CA PRO A 61 -11.55 16.98 -24.90
C PRO A 61 -10.05 16.93 -24.62
N PRO A 62 -9.37 18.09 -24.58
CA PRO A 62 -7.94 18.13 -24.32
C PRO A 62 -7.64 17.40 -23.01
N LYS A 63 -6.64 16.53 -23.03
CA LYS A 63 -6.19 15.84 -21.81
C LYS A 63 -5.83 16.91 -20.78
N PRO A 64 -6.37 16.83 -19.55
CA PRO A 64 -6.08 17.83 -18.53
C PRO A 64 -4.55 17.92 -18.31
N ASN A 65 -4.04 19.14 -18.24
CA ASN A 65 -2.61 19.39 -18.00
C ASN A 65 -2.18 18.69 -16.70
N LYS A 66 -1.09 17.95 -16.78
CA LYS A 66 -0.46 17.35 -15.61
C LYS A 66 0.21 18.44 -14.76
N ARG A 67 0.33 18.18 -13.46
CA ARG A 67 0.89 19.08 -12.46
C ARG A 67 2.20 18.52 -11.87
N PRO A 68 3.23 19.34 -11.68
CA PRO A 68 4.48 18.93 -11.02
C PRO A 68 4.32 18.90 -9.47
N ILE A 69 3.26 18.27 -8.99
CA ILE A 69 2.98 18.17 -7.56
C ILE A 69 3.93 17.16 -6.88
N SER A 70 4.38 17.48 -5.66
CA SER A 70 5.28 16.64 -4.87
C SER A 70 4.77 16.48 -3.45
N GLY A 71 4.79 15.26 -2.93
CA GLY A 71 4.32 14.92 -1.59
C GLY A 71 3.92 13.45 -1.46
N VAL A 72 3.41 13.08 -0.29
CA VAL A 72 3.01 11.71 0.02
C VAL A 72 1.54 11.69 0.42
N LEU A 73 0.73 10.96 -0.34
CA LEU A 73 -0.66 10.67 0.01
C LEU A 73 -0.72 9.33 0.74
N LEU A 74 -1.37 9.29 1.89
CA LEU A 74 -1.71 8.05 2.57
C LEU A 74 -3.08 7.56 2.05
N LEU A 75 -3.05 6.60 1.12
CA LEU A 75 -4.25 6.05 0.51
C LEU A 75 -4.76 4.85 1.30
N ASP A 76 -6.06 4.81 1.64
CA ASP A 76 -6.77 3.58 1.98
C ASP A 76 -7.10 2.84 0.69
N LYS A 77 -6.26 1.86 0.32
CA LYS A 77 -6.49 1.09 -0.90
C LYS A 77 -7.78 0.29 -0.81
N PRO A 78 -8.74 0.50 -1.70
CA PRO A 78 -9.98 -0.25 -1.68
C PRO A 78 -9.76 -1.72 -2.10
N LEU A 79 -10.74 -2.55 -1.77
CA LEU A 79 -10.83 -3.95 -2.19
C LEU A 79 -10.88 -4.06 -3.73
N HIS A 80 -10.45 -5.17 -4.29
CA HIS A 80 -10.46 -5.55 -5.70
C HIS A 80 -9.58 -4.71 -6.65
N LEU A 81 -8.88 -3.70 -6.16
CA LEU A 81 -7.91 -2.96 -6.97
C LEU A 81 -6.49 -3.44 -6.71
N SER A 82 -5.71 -3.60 -7.78
CA SER A 82 -4.26 -3.74 -7.62
C SER A 82 -3.65 -2.44 -7.08
N SER A 83 -2.50 -2.51 -6.41
CA SER A 83 -1.79 -1.31 -5.94
C SER A 83 -1.50 -0.33 -7.07
N ASN A 84 -1.16 -0.84 -8.28
CA ASN A 84 -0.92 0.02 -9.44
C ASN A 84 -2.21 0.68 -9.96
N THR A 85 -3.34 -0.03 -9.98
CA THR A 85 -4.62 0.54 -10.39
C THR A 85 -5.04 1.65 -9.43
N ALA A 86 -4.92 1.43 -8.11
CA ALA A 86 -5.19 2.44 -7.09
C ALA A 86 -4.27 3.66 -7.23
N LEU A 87 -2.96 3.43 -7.46
CA LEU A 87 -1.98 4.47 -7.77
C LEU A 87 -2.42 5.32 -8.98
N GLN A 88 -2.82 4.69 -10.10
CA GLN A 88 -3.21 5.42 -11.29
C GLN A 88 -4.50 6.22 -11.10
N GLN A 89 -5.45 5.74 -10.27
CA GLN A 89 -6.64 6.52 -9.90
C GLN A 89 -6.26 7.73 -9.05
N ALA A 90 -5.46 7.57 -8.00
CA ALA A 90 -4.94 8.68 -7.20
C ALA A 90 -4.15 9.69 -8.07
N ARG A 91 -3.28 9.20 -8.96
CA ARG A 91 -2.52 10.05 -9.88
C ARG A 91 -3.42 10.90 -10.78
N ARG A 92 -4.55 10.35 -11.25
CA ARG A 92 -5.51 11.11 -12.07
C ARG A 92 -6.22 12.19 -11.25
N LEU A 93 -6.66 11.88 -10.03
CA LEU A 93 -7.30 12.85 -9.13
C LEU A 93 -6.41 14.06 -8.84
N TYR A 94 -5.12 13.82 -8.62
CA TYR A 94 -4.11 14.86 -8.40
C TYR A 94 -3.54 15.45 -9.71
N ARG A 95 -3.89 14.91 -10.87
CA ARG A 95 -3.27 15.24 -12.17
C ARG A 95 -1.74 15.18 -12.14
N ALA A 96 -1.16 14.36 -11.28
CA ALA A 96 0.27 14.34 -11.04
C ALA A 96 1.06 13.84 -12.25
N GLU A 97 2.17 14.51 -12.59
CA GLU A 97 3.08 14.10 -13.66
C GLU A 97 3.76 12.78 -13.36
N LYS A 98 4.21 12.61 -12.12
CA LYS A 98 4.95 11.45 -11.64
C LYS A 98 4.32 10.91 -10.37
N ALA A 99 4.18 9.59 -10.29
CA ALA A 99 3.70 8.91 -9.10
C ALA A 99 4.34 7.52 -8.95
N GLY A 100 4.45 7.05 -7.71
CA GLY A 100 4.90 5.72 -7.31
C GLY A 100 4.25 5.33 -6.00
N HIS A 101 4.37 4.07 -5.58
CA HIS A 101 3.89 3.61 -4.27
C HIS A 101 4.98 2.86 -3.50
N THR A 102 4.83 2.78 -2.18
CA THR A 102 5.73 2.03 -1.30
C THR A 102 5.06 0.74 -0.87
N GLY A 103 5.54 -0.37 -1.40
CA GLY A 103 5.03 -1.71 -1.07
C GLY A 103 3.73 -2.06 -1.82
N VAL A 104 3.61 -3.33 -2.18
CA VAL A 104 2.48 -3.88 -2.91
C VAL A 104 1.44 -4.42 -1.92
N LEU A 105 0.17 -4.26 -2.26
CA LEU A 105 -0.98 -4.95 -1.69
C LEU A 105 -1.66 -5.73 -2.81
N ASP A 106 -2.04 -6.96 -2.54
CA ASP A 106 -2.82 -7.80 -3.45
C ASP A 106 -4.21 -7.19 -3.68
N PRO A 107 -4.96 -7.57 -4.72
CA PRO A 107 -6.31 -7.02 -4.96
C PRO A 107 -7.26 -7.26 -3.79
N LEU A 108 -7.24 -8.45 -3.15
CA LEU A 108 -8.01 -8.75 -1.95
C LEU A 108 -7.61 -7.88 -0.74
N ALA A 109 -6.35 -7.46 -0.65
CA ALA A 109 -5.88 -6.66 0.48
C ALA A 109 -6.33 -5.22 0.39
N THR A 110 -6.72 -4.63 1.52
CA THR A 110 -7.08 -3.21 1.68
C THR A 110 -6.11 -2.49 2.61
N GLY A 111 -6.29 -1.17 2.79
CA GLY A 111 -5.60 -0.42 3.85
C GLY A 111 -4.45 0.43 3.36
N VAL A 112 -3.53 0.76 4.27
CA VAL A 112 -2.49 1.78 4.10
C VAL A 112 -1.62 1.52 2.89
N LEU A 113 -1.70 2.38 1.88
CA LEU A 113 -0.84 2.38 0.69
C LEU A 113 -0.28 3.79 0.47
N PRO A 114 0.95 4.09 0.92
CA PRO A 114 1.55 5.38 0.66
C PRO A 114 1.82 5.57 -0.84
N ILE A 115 1.28 6.64 -1.40
CA ILE A 115 1.47 7.08 -2.79
C ILE A 115 2.40 8.27 -2.78
N CYS A 116 3.50 8.19 -3.50
CA CYS A 116 4.49 9.24 -3.65
C CYS A 116 4.26 10.00 -4.96
N PHE A 117 4.12 11.32 -4.90
CA PHE A 117 4.04 12.18 -6.08
C PHE A 117 5.35 12.95 -6.30
N GLY A 118 5.68 13.21 -7.56
CA GLY A 118 6.83 14.05 -7.95
C GLY A 118 8.13 13.66 -7.26
N GLU A 119 8.72 14.61 -6.54
CA GLU A 119 10.01 14.45 -5.84
C GLU A 119 9.98 13.38 -4.74
N ALA A 120 8.83 13.15 -4.07
CA ALA A 120 8.70 12.11 -3.06
C ALA A 120 9.03 10.71 -3.62
N THR A 121 8.85 10.47 -4.93
CA THR A 121 9.21 9.18 -5.55
C THR A 121 10.69 8.83 -5.41
N LYS A 122 11.55 9.82 -5.21
CA LYS A 122 12.99 9.61 -5.00
C LYS A 122 13.31 8.92 -3.68
N PHE A 123 12.42 9.03 -2.70
CA PHE A 123 12.60 8.52 -1.33
C PHE A 123 11.78 7.27 -1.02
N ALA A 124 10.91 6.84 -1.93
CA ALA A 124 10.00 5.69 -1.76
C ALA A 124 10.71 4.39 -1.32
N GLN A 125 11.95 4.17 -1.79
CA GLN A 125 12.73 2.97 -1.46
C GLN A 125 13.04 2.83 0.04
N TYR A 126 13.14 3.94 0.80
CA TYR A 126 13.49 3.92 2.22
C TYR A 126 12.37 3.38 3.12
N LEU A 127 11.13 3.28 2.61
CA LEU A 127 10.01 2.66 3.31
C LEU A 127 9.81 1.18 2.99
N LEU A 128 10.48 0.64 1.97
CA LEU A 128 10.28 -0.76 1.57
C LEU A 128 10.70 -1.73 2.68
N ASP A 129 11.68 -1.32 3.47
CA ASP A 129 12.27 -2.13 4.54
C ASP A 129 11.57 -1.99 5.91
N ALA A 130 10.59 -1.13 6.02
CA ALA A 130 9.88 -0.90 7.26
C ALA A 130 8.96 -2.06 7.65
N ASP A 131 8.69 -2.19 8.94
CA ASP A 131 7.72 -3.11 9.51
C ASP A 131 6.30 -2.78 9.06
N LYS A 132 5.43 -3.77 9.12
CA LYS A 132 4.03 -3.67 8.71
C LYS A 132 3.13 -4.32 9.77
N ALA A 133 1.91 -3.79 9.87
CA ALA A 133 0.86 -4.40 10.66
C ALA A 133 -0.37 -4.69 9.78
N TYR A 134 -1.01 -5.80 10.07
CA TYR A 134 -2.17 -6.29 9.33
C TYR A 134 -3.26 -6.79 10.27
N THR A 135 -4.52 -6.67 9.84
CA THR A 135 -5.62 -7.52 10.29
C THR A 135 -5.93 -8.51 9.18
N ALA A 136 -5.97 -9.78 9.50
CA ALA A 136 -6.18 -10.88 8.55
C ALA A 136 -7.30 -11.80 9.04
N THR A 137 -8.24 -12.14 8.17
CA THR A 137 -9.26 -13.15 8.43
C THR A 137 -8.94 -14.41 7.64
N LEU A 138 -8.79 -15.51 8.38
CA LEU A 138 -8.50 -16.83 7.87
C LEU A 138 -9.78 -17.65 7.77
N GLN A 139 -9.93 -18.41 6.69
CA GLN A 139 -10.85 -19.53 6.57
C GLN A 139 -10.05 -20.81 6.80
N LEU A 140 -10.33 -21.51 7.91
CA LEU A 140 -9.73 -22.80 8.24
C LEU A 140 -10.45 -23.93 7.51
N GLY A 141 -9.75 -25.02 7.24
CA GLY A 141 -10.28 -26.23 6.62
C GLY A 141 -10.27 -26.21 5.10
N ALA A 142 -9.78 -25.15 4.44
CA ALA A 142 -9.75 -25.08 2.98
C ALA A 142 -8.50 -24.37 2.45
N ALA A 143 -7.82 -24.96 1.48
CA ALA A 143 -6.73 -24.36 0.73
C ALA A 143 -7.25 -23.71 -0.55
N SER A 144 -6.68 -22.56 -0.94
CA SER A 144 -6.94 -21.96 -2.24
C SER A 144 -5.66 -21.91 -3.09
N SER A 145 -5.84 -21.85 -4.41
CA SER A 145 -4.73 -21.83 -5.38
C SER A 145 -3.83 -20.60 -5.27
N THR A 146 -4.35 -19.50 -4.71
CA THR A 146 -3.59 -18.23 -4.49
C THR A 146 -3.22 -17.99 -3.03
N GLY A 147 -3.72 -18.81 -2.09
CA GLY A 147 -3.60 -18.61 -0.64
C GLY A 147 -4.59 -17.57 -0.10
N ASP A 148 -5.53 -17.09 -0.94
CA ASP A 148 -6.59 -16.14 -0.58
C ASP A 148 -7.90 -16.44 -1.32
N ALA A 149 -8.96 -15.69 -1.05
CA ALA A 149 -10.28 -15.92 -1.62
C ALA A 149 -10.43 -15.50 -3.10
N GLU A 150 -9.37 -15.04 -3.77
CA GLU A 150 -9.36 -14.77 -5.21
C GLU A 150 -9.05 -16.04 -6.03
N GLY A 151 -8.51 -17.09 -5.38
CA GLY A 151 -8.21 -18.37 -6.01
C GLY A 151 -9.30 -19.40 -5.81
N ASP A 152 -9.24 -20.46 -6.64
CA ASP A 152 -10.14 -21.61 -6.53
C ASP A 152 -9.76 -22.47 -5.29
N ILE A 153 -10.75 -23.07 -4.64
CA ILE A 153 -10.51 -24.04 -3.57
C ILE A 153 -9.95 -25.33 -4.18
N ILE A 154 -8.75 -25.72 -3.74
CA ILE A 154 -7.99 -26.84 -4.29
C ILE A 154 -7.91 -28.03 -3.34
N ALA A 155 -8.17 -27.83 -2.07
CA ALA A 155 -8.18 -28.91 -1.06
C ALA A 155 -9.01 -28.49 0.15
N THR A 156 -9.61 -29.48 0.82
CA THR A 156 -10.35 -29.32 2.07
C THR A 156 -9.89 -30.33 3.10
N GLU A 157 -9.99 -29.98 4.37
CA GLU A 157 -9.61 -30.79 5.53
C GLU A 157 -10.47 -30.37 6.73
N ARG A 158 -10.26 -30.99 7.90
CA ARG A 158 -10.97 -30.64 9.13
C ARG A 158 -10.91 -29.14 9.45
N SER A 159 -11.97 -28.62 9.99
CA SER A 159 -12.05 -27.22 10.47
C SER A 159 -12.51 -27.08 11.93
N ASP A 160 -12.68 -28.19 12.63
CA ASP A 160 -13.05 -28.29 14.05
C ASP A 160 -11.86 -28.04 14.98
N ILE A 161 -11.20 -26.92 14.79
CA ILE A 161 -10.02 -26.50 15.54
C ILE A 161 -10.47 -25.85 16.85
N SER A 162 -9.84 -26.23 17.96
CA SER A 162 -10.05 -25.56 19.26
C SER A 162 -9.26 -24.25 19.35
N LEU A 163 -9.70 -23.33 20.21
CA LEU A 163 -8.98 -22.09 20.46
C LEU A 163 -7.56 -22.34 20.98
N SER A 164 -7.37 -23.34 21.85
CA SER A 164 -6.06 -23.68 22.40
C SER A 164 -5.08 -24.19 21.35
N GLU A 165 -5.53 -25.04 20.41
CA GLU A 165 -4.71 -25.45 19.26
C GLU A 165 -4.31 -24.26 18.42
N PHE A 166 -5.26 -23.36 18.10
CA PHE A 166 -5.00 -22.17 17.29
C PHE A 166 -4.02 -21.21 17.99
N GLN A 167 -4.16 -21.01 19.31
CA GLN A 167 -3.23 -20.20 20.10
C GLN A 167 -1.81 -20.79 20.07
N ALA A 168 -1.68 -22.11 20.24
CA ALA A 168 -0.39 -22.79 20.18
C ALA A 168 0.27 -22.65 18.80
N ALA A 169 -0.50 -22.80 17.72
CA ALA A 169 -0.01 -22.63 16.35
C ALA A 169 0.47 -21.19 16.08
N CYS A 170 -0.27 -20.18 16.53
CA CYS A 170 0.14 -18.77 16.42
C CYS A 170 1.42 -18.50 17.23
N ALA A 171 1.52 -19.02 18.46
CA ALA A 171 2.70 -18.85 19.30
C ALA A 171 3.95 -19.46 18.67
N ALA A 172 3.84 -20.65 18.05
CA ALA A 172 4.94 -21.34 17.38
C ALA A 172 5.50 -20.58 16.17
N LEU A 173 4.71 -19.69 15.58
CA LEU A 173 5.10 -18.87 14.41
C LEU A 173 5.42 -17.40 14.76
N THR A 174 5.45 -17.08 16.06
CA THR A 174 5.90 -15.76 16.54
C THR A 174 7.42 -15.79 16.77
N GLY A 175 8.11 -14.71 16.39
CA GLY A 175 9.57 -14.63 16.45
C GLY A 175 10.23 -14.72 15.09
N ASN A 176 11.47 -15.17 15.04
CA ASN A 176 12.22 -15.36 13.79
C ASN A 176 11.83 -16.69 13.15
N ILE A 177 11.30 -16.64 11.95
CA ILE A 177 10.89 -17.80 11.17
C ILE A 177 11.39 -17.74 9.74
N ARG A 178 11.39 -18.89 9.06
CA ARG A 178 11.71 -18.98 7.63
C ARG A 178 10.45 -19.21 6.83
N GLN A 179 10.22 -18.38 5.84
CA GLN A 179 9.02 -18.43 5.01
C GLN A 179 9.39 -18.59 3.53
N VAL A 180 8.75 -19.51 2.82
CA VAL A 180 8.86 -19.63 1.37
C VAL A 180 7.87 -18.67 0.74
N PRO A 181 8.30 -17.66 -0.05
CA PRO A 181 7.38 -16.73 -0.70
C PRO A 181 6.40 -17.46 -1.64
N PRO A 182 5.14 -17.01 -1.77
CA PRO A 182 4.18 -17.65 -2.65
C PRO A 182 4.52 -17.41 -4.13
N MET A 183 4.05 -18.30 -5.02
CA MET A 183 4.19 -18.12 -6.47
C MET A 183 3.45 -16.88 -6.97
N PHE A 184 2.27 -16.58 -6.40
CA PHE A 184 1.54 -15.34 -6.68
C PHE A 184 2.16 -14.15 -5.93
N SER A 185 3.37 -13.75 -6.35
CA SER A 185 4.10 -12.62 -5.79
C SER A 185 4.77 -11.76 -6.87
N ALA A 186 5.13 -10.52 -6.50
CA ALA A 186 5.85 -9.59 -7.37
C ALA A 186 7.36 -9.82 -7.39
N LEU A 187 7.87 -10.87 -6.73
CA LEU A 187 9.27 -11.25 -6.81
C LEU A 187 9.63 -11.62 -8.25
N LYS A 188 10.83 -11.21 -8.68
CA LYS A 188 11.26 -11.44 -10.06
C LYS A 188 12.14 -12.67 -10.19
N HIS A 189 11.87 -13.47 -11.22
CA HIS A 189 12.73 -14.51 -11.74
C HIS A 189 13.00 -14.22 -13.22
N ASN A 190 14.28 -14.12 -13.62
CA ASN A 190 14.66 -13.75 -14.99
C ASN A 190 13.95 -12.48 -15.52
N GLY A 191 13.82 -11.46 -14.66
CA GLY A 191 13.19 -10.18 -15.00
C GLY A 191 11.67 -10.15 -14.97
N LYS A 192 10.98 -11.31 -14.94
CA LYS A 192 9.52 -11.41 -14.88
C LYS A 192 9.01 -11.68 -13.45
N PRO A 193 7.91 -11.09 -12.99
CA PRO A 193 7.29 -11.40 -11.71
C PRO A 193 6.83 -12.86 -11.62
N LEU A 194 6.93 -13.47 -10.44
CA LEU A 194 6.53 -14.87 -10.23
C LEU A 194 5.04 -15.11 -10.53
N TYR A 195 4.16 -14.14 -10.27
CA TYR A 195 2.73 -14.28 -10.56
C TYR A 195 2.44 -14.49 -12.06
N GLU A 196 3.31 -14.03 -12.97
CA GLU A 196 3.15 -14.27 -14.41
C GLU A 196 3.45 -15.73 -14.78
N TYR A 197 4.42 -16.35 -14.12
CA TYR A 197 4.69 -17.79 -14.25
C TYR A 197 3.54 -18.60 -13.63
N ALA A 198 3.08 -18.21 -12.44
CA ALA A 198 1.97 -18.88 -11.75
C ALA A 198 0.70 -18.94 -12.62
N ARG A 199 0.36 -17.85 -13.31
CA ARG A 199 -0.79 -17.80 -14.26
C ARG A 199 -0.62 -18.71 -15.47
N GLN A 200 0.60 -19.10 -15.80
CA GLN A 200 0.91 -20.05 -16.88
C GLN A 200 1.01 -21.49 -16.36
N GLY A 201 0.73 -21.75 -15.08
CA GLY A 201 0.88 -23.06 -14.45
C GLY A 201 2.33 -23.46 -14.18
N ILE A 202 3.29 -22.52 -14.36
CA ILE A 202 4.72 -22.78 -14.19
C ILE A 202 5.11 -22.50 -12.74
N THR A 203 5.66 -23.51 -12.07
CA THR A 203 6.21 -23.37 -10.71
C THR A 203 7.71 -23.11 -10.77
N ILE A 204 8.15 -22.05 -10.12
CA ILE A 204 9.57 -21.70 -9.96
C ILE A 204 9.98 -22.04 -8.52
N GLU A 205 11.15 -22.63 -8.35
CA GLU A 205 11.74 -22.87 -7.03
C GLU A 205 12.00 -21.53 -6.33
N ARG A 206 11.54 -21.42 -5.07
CA ARG A 206 11.70 -20.20 -4.25
C ARG A 206 12.52 -20.57 -3.01
N LYS A 207 13.57 -19.79 -2.78
CA LYS A 207 14.39 -19.94 -1.58
C LYS A 207 13.62 -19.41 -0.35
N PRO A 208 13.63 -20.12 0.78
CA PRO A 208 13.12 -19.60 2.03
C PRO A 208 13.84 -18.30 2.41
N ARG A 209 13.11 -17.38 3.07
CA ARG A 209 13.64 -16.10 3.56
C ARG A 209 13.41 -16.01 5.06
N ASP A 210 14.37 -15.43 5.75
CA ASP A 210 14.24 -15.11 7.16
C ASP A 210 13.32 -13.88 7.28
N ILE A 211 12.30 -14.01 8.12
CA ILE A 211 11.35 -12.96 8.46
C ILE A 211 11.14 -12.97 9.98
N GLN A 212 10.61 -11.88 10.50
CA GLN A 212 10.26 -11.78 11.91
C GLN A 212 8.77 -11.46 12.06
N ILE A 213 8.09 -12.28 12.81
CA ILE A 213 6.74 -12.00 13.29
C ILE A 213 6.89 -11.44 14.71
N HIS A 214 6.70 -10.15 14.86
CA HIS A 214 6.85 -9.48 16.16
C HIS A 214 5.75 -9.89 17.12
N GLN A 215 4.51 -9.98 16.59
CA GLN A 215 3.33 -10.31 17.38
C GLN A 215 2.22 -10.88 16.50
N ILE A 216 1.49 -11.87 17.03
CA ILE A 216 0.18 -12.32 16.54
C ILE A 216 -0.80 -12.20 17.69
N THR A 217 -1.89 -11.44 17.48
CA THR A 217 -2.99 -11.31 18.45
C THR A 217 -4.26 -11.86 17.83
N ILE A 218 -4.91 -12.80 18.49
CA ILE A 218 -6.20 -13.34 18.05
C ILE A 218 -7.29 -12.35 18.45
N GLN A 219 -7.94 -11.73 17.44
CA GLN A 219 -9.02 -10.77 17.66
C GLN A 219 -10.40 -11.43 17.72
N HIS A 220 -10.59 -12.48 16.90
CA HIS A 220 -11.83 -13.24 16.87
C HIS A 220 -11.54 -14.68 16.47
N PHE A 221 -12.21 -15.64 17.12
CA PHE A 221 -12.09 -17.06 16.81
C PHE A 221 -13.46 -17.74 16.89
N ALA A 222 -13.99 -18.13 15.74
CA ALA A 222 -15.23 -18.87 15.57
C ALA A 222 -15.07 -19.81 14.37
N PRO A 223 -14.54 -21.03 14.57
CA PRO A 223 -14.28 -21.95 13.48
C PRO A 223 -15.50 -22.12 12.56
N PRO A 224 -15.30 -22.15 11.23
CA PRO A 224 -14.02 -22.22 10.54
C PRO A 224 -13.31 -20.87 10.31
N ARG A 225 -13.72 -19.79 10.96
CA ARG A 225 -13.12 -18.46 10.79
C ARG A 225 -12.29 -18.03 11.99
N ALA A 226 -11.13 -17.40 11.71
CA ALA A 226 -10.31 -16.74 12.69
C ALA A 226 -9.83 -15.39 12.17
N THR A 227 -9.85 -14.36 13.02
CA THR A 227 -9.28 -13.04 12.70
C THR A 227 -8.12 -12.76 13.63
N ILE A 228 -6.97 -12.42 13.05
CA ILE A 228 -5.74 -12.11 13.76
C ILE A 228 -5.21 -10.73 13.38
N ALA A 229 -4.61 -10.05 14.36
CA ALA A 229 -3.73 -8.91 14.10
C ALA A 229 -2.28 -9.40 14.10
N VAL A 230 -1.50 -8.97 13.10
CA VAL A 230 -0.11 -9.40 12.92
C VAL A 230 0.79 -8.18 12.78
N GLN A 231 1.88 -8.12 13.55
CA GLN A 231 2.98 -7.19 13.34
C GLN A 231 4.19 -7.98 12.85
N CYS A 232 4.82 -7.55 11.76
CA CYS A 232 5.87 -8.32 11.10
C CYS A 232 6.88 -7.45 10.36
N SER A 233 8.06 -8.02 10.15
CA SER A 233 9.12 -7.41 9.34
C SER A 233 8.76 -7.35 7.86
N LYS A 234 9.58 -6.60 7.10
CA LYS A 234 9.52 -6.60 5.63
C LYS A 234 9.56 -8.02 5.06
N GLY A 235 8.95 -8.18 3.88
CA GLY A 235 9.02 -9.43 3.12
C GLY A 235 8.10 -10.55 3.60
N THR A 236 7.35 -10.35 4.69
CA THR A 236 6.37 -11.29 5.20
C THR A 236 5.15 -11.36 4.30
N TYR A 237 4.75 -12.58 3.93
CA TYR A 237 3.51 -12.87 3.21
C TYR A 237 2.46 -13.42 4.19
N ILE A 238 1.41 -12.63 4.43
CA ILE A 238 0.36 -13.03 5.39
C ILE A 238 -0.45 -14.23 4.85
N ARG A 239 -0.56 -14.40 3.53
CA ARG A 239 -1.13 -15.61 2.91
C ARG A 239 -0.35 -16.86 3.30
N THR A 240 0.97 -16.82 3.17
CA THR A 240 1.82 -17.95 3.59
C THR A 240 1.79 -18.14 5.11
N LEU A 241 1.70 -17.06 5.91
CA LEU A 241 1.54 -17.20 7.35
C LEU A 241 0.24 -17.94 7.71
N ALA A 242 -0.87 -17.67 7.01
CA ALA A 242 -2.13 -18.39 7.20
C ALA A 242 -1.98 -19.89 6.86
N GLU A 243 -1.29 -20.21 5.76
CA GLU A 243 -0.97 -21.61 5.39
C GLU A 243 -0.05 -22.28 6.43
N ASP A 244 0.95 -21.56 6.94
CA ASP A 244 1.88 -22.10 7.94
C ASP A 244 1.20 -22.33 9.30
N ILE A 245 0.27 -21.45 9.74
CA ILE A 245 -0.60 -21.69 10.90
C ILE A 245 -1.41 -22.97 10.69
N ALA A 246 -2.03 -23.12 9.50
CA ALA A 246 -2.84 -24.29 9.19
C ALA A 246 -2.04 -25.59 9.17
N LYS A 247 -0.80 -25.57 8.69
CA LYS A 247 0.13 -26.73 8.74
C LYS A 247 0.40 -27.18 10.17
N GLN A 248 0.60 -26.24 11.12
CA GLN A 248 0.75 -26.58 12.55
C GLN A 248 -0.51 -27.28 13.09
N LEU A 249 -1.68 -26.94 12.56
CA LEU A 249 -2.98 -27.50 12.94
C LEU A 249 -3.34 -28.78 12.16
N ARG A 250 -2.48 -29.24 11.25
CA ARG A 250 -2.73 -30.36 10.32
C ARG A 250 -4.02 -30.18 9.53
N THR A 251 -4.21 -29.00 8.99
CA THR A 251 -5.33 -28.60 8.13
C THR A 251 -4.88 -27.63 7.07
N TYR A 252 -5.82 -27.03 6.33
CA TYR A 252 -5.59 -25.98 5.36
C TYR A 252 -6.15 -24.65 5.85
N ALA A 253 -5.66 -23.55 5.30
CA ALA A 253 -6.30 -22.25 5.42
C ALA A 253 -5.94 -21.35 4.25
N HIS A 254 -6.82 -20.38 3.99
CA HIS A 254 -6.57 -19.26 3.08
C HIS A 254 -7.13 -17.96 3.67
N LEU A 255 -6.70 -16.81 3.16
CA LEU A 255 -7.22 -15.52 3.59
C LEU A 255 -8.56 -15.20 2.91
N THR A 256 -9.55 -14.80 3.68
CA THR A 256 -10.81 -14.23 3.17
C THR A 256 -10.84 -12.71 3.26
N ALA A 257 -10.02 -12.11 4.13
CA ALA A 257 -9.81 -10.67 4.19
C ALA A 257 -8.39 -10.36 4.69
N LEU A 258 -7.83 -9.27 4.15
CA LEU A 258 -6.53 -8.74 4.57
C LEU A 258 -6.59 -7.22 4.56
N ARG A 259 -6.22 -6.58 5.68
CA ARG A 259 -6.13 -5.13 5.77
C ARG A 259 -4.79 -4.72 6.35
N ARG A 260 -4.00 -3.96 5.62
CA ARG A 260 -2.78 -3.36 6.18
C ARG A 260 -3.15 -2.17 7.04
N THR A 261 -2.96 -2.29 8.35
CA THR A 261 -3.33 -1.28 9.35
C THR A 261 -2.22 -0.27 9.59
N ALA A 262 -0.94 -0.68 9.39
CA ALA A 262 0.20 0.23 9.49
C ALA A 262 1.36 -0.19 8.60
N THR A 263 2.18 0.78 8.20
CA THR A 263 3.48 0.60 7.56
C THR A 263 4.36 1.82 7.80
N ALA A 264 5.62 1.61 8.20
CA ALA A 264 6.61 2.69 8.34
C ALA A 264 6.18 3.86 9.25
N GLY A 265 5.42 3.59 10.31
CA GLY A 265 4.88 4.62 11.21
C GLY A 265 3.60 5.30 10.70
N PHE A 266 3.15 5.02 9.48
CA PHE A 266 1.84 5.47 9.00
C PHE A 266 0.75 4.49 9.40
N HIS A 267 -0.39 5.00 9.87
CA HIS A 267 -1.52 4.23 10.37
C HIS A 267 -2.77 4.44 9.53
N ILE A 268 -3.67 3.45 9.55
CA ILE A 268 -4.92 3.46 8.79
C ILE A 268 -5.81 4.68 9.10
N ALA A 269 -5.77 5.19 10.33
CA ALA A 269 -6.53 6.38 10.74
C ALA A 269 -6.11 7.68 10.00
N GLN A 270 -4.92 7.68 9.38
CA GLN A 270 -4.38 8.83 8.64
C GLN A 270 -4.67 8.74 7.14
N THR A 271 -5.35 7.70 6.68
CA THR A 271 -5.54 7.44 5.26
C THR A 271 -6.84 8.02 4.72
N HIS A 272 -6.85 8.28 3.41
CA HIS A 272 -8.02 8.78 2.69
C HIS A 272 -8.45 7.77 1.62
N THR A 273 -9.76 7.56 1.46
CA THR A 273 -10.30 6.71 0.39
C THR A 273 -10.30 7.45 -0.95
N LEU A 274 -10.27 6.71 -2.06
CA LEU A 274 -10.42 7.32 -3.40
C LEU A 274 -11.75 8.06 -3.56
N ALA A 275 -12.82 7.56 -2.94
CA ALA A 275 -14.13 8.21 -2.96
C ALA A 275 -14.09 9.56 -2.24
N ALA A 276 -13.57 9.61 -1.01
CA ALA A 276 -13.43 10.87 -0.28
C ALA A 276 -12.57 11.88 -1.04
N LEU A 277 -11.46 11.42 -1.63
CA LEU A 277 -10.59 12.30 -2.43
C LEU A 277 -11.28 12.87 -3.68
N ALA A 278 -12.22 12.14 -4.27
CA ALA A 278 -12.94 12.60 -5.46
C ALA A 278 -13.90 13.77 -5.16
N GLU A 279 -14.44 13.82 -3.94
CA GLU A 279 -15.36 14.89 -3.50
C GLU A 279 -14.65 16.21 -3.16
N LEU A 280 -13.32 16.17 -2.91
CA LEU A 280 -12.55 17.36 -2.54
C LEU A 280 -12.18 18.21 -3.76
N THR A 281 -12.01 19.49 -3.54
CA THR A 281 -11.37 20.41 -4.50
C THR A 281 -9.88 20.07 -4.66
N GLU A 282 -9.23 20.68 -5.65
CA GLU A 282 -7.80 20.46 -5.88
C GLU A 282 -6.95 20.94 -4.71
N ASP A 283 -7.24 22.12 -4.17
CA ASP A 283 -6.50 22.70 -3.05
C ASP A 283 -6.67 21.88 -1.75
N GLU A 284 -7.89 21.40 -1.48
CA GLU A 284 -8.15 20.53 -0.34
C GLU A 284 -7.39 19.20 -0.46
N ARG A 285 -7.33 18.60 -1.66
CA ARG A 285 -6.51 17.40 -1.88
C ARG A 285 -5.03 17.66 -1.67
N ASP A 286 -4.52 18.80 -2.15
CA ASP A 286 -3.11 19.17 -2.02
C ASP A 286 -2.72 19.35 -0.54
N ALA A 287 -3.61 19.91 0.28
CA ALA A 287 -3.43 20.06 1.71
C ALA A 287 -3.32 18.73 2.48
N LEU A 288 -3.80 17.62 1.90
CA LEU A 288 -3.67 16.28 2.49
C LEU A 288 -2.29 15.63 2.24
N LEU A 289 -1.46 16.23 1.41
CA LEU A 289 -0.16 15.67 1.10
C LEU A 289 0.82 15.93 2.25
N LEU A 290 1.41 14.85 2.75
CA LEU A 290 2.56 14.94 3.64
C LEU A 290 3.79 15.40 2.84
N PRO A 291 4.75 16.10 3.48
CA PRO A 291 5.97 16.52 2.83
C PRO A 291 6.84 15.33 2.40
N CYS A 292 7.76 15.55 1.45
CA CYS A 292 8.57 14.48 0.87
C CYS A 292 9.47 13.76 1.89
N ASP A 293 9.91 14.47 2.94
CA ASP A 293 10.74 13.93 4.01
C ASP A 293 9.98 13.02 4.98
N ALA A 294 8.63 12.97 4.92
CA ALA A 294 7.83 12.02 5.69
C ALA A 294 8.24 10.56 5.45
N LEU A 295 8.82 10.26 4.27
CA LEU A 295 9.29 8.92 3.90
C LEU A 295 10.63 8.54 4.59
N VAL A 296 11.32 9.48 5.20
CA VAL A 296 12.68 9.31 5.70
C VAL A 296 12.87 9.82 7.14
N GLN A 297 11.76 10.03 7.88
CA GLN A 297 11.77 10.55 9.25
C GLN A 297 12.60 9.72 10.25
N HIS A 298 12.80 8.44 9.96
CA HIS A 298 13.64 7.54 10.76
C HIS A 298 15.16 7.78 10.61
N LEU A 299 15.57 8.58 9.60
CA LEU A 299 16.98 8.94 9.40
C LEU A 299 17.37 10.16 10.24
N PRO A 300 18.64 10.27 10.69
CA PRO A 300 19.11 11.44 11.41
C PRO A 300 19.01 12.72 10.56
N ARG A 301 18.72 13.86 11.23
CA ARG A 301 18.62 15.17 10.60
C ARG A 301 19.95 15.93 10.73
N ILE A 302 20.28 16.69 9.69
CA ILE A 302 21.29 17.75 9.73
C ILE A 302 20.76 19.03 9.08
N ASP A 303 21.14 20.17 9.63
CA ASP A 303 20.84 21.48 9.09
C ASP A 303 22.12 22.03 8.46
N LEU A 304 21.99 22.58 7.25
CA LEU A 304 23.11 23.05 6.43
C LEU A 304 22.97 24.54 6.16
N ASP A 305 24.11 25.26 6.24
CA ASP A 305 24.18 26.62 5.75
C ASP A 305 24.01 26.71 4.24
N HIS A 306 23.74 27.92 3.75
CA HIS A 306 23.52 28.18 2.33
C HIS A 306 24.71 27.73 1.45
N ALA A 307 25.95 27.96 1.87
CA ALA A 307 27.12 27.62 1.06
C ALA A 307 27.32 26.12 0.92
N THR A 308 27.13 25.37 2.01
CA THR A 308 27.18 23.89 2.02
C THR A 308 26.04 23.29 1.20
N ALA A 309 24.82 23.76 1.39
CA ALA A 309 23.65 23.31 0.62
C ALA A 309 23.83 23.55 -0.87
N ARG A 310 24.36 24.70 -1.26
CA ARG A 310 24.66 25.05 -2.65
C ARG A 310 25.67 24.11 -3.30
N LYS A 311 26.81 23.82 -2.62
CA LYS A 311 27.81 22.86 -3.12
C LYS A 311 27.18 21.50 -3.40
N LEU A 312 26.42 20.96 -2.45
CA LEU A 312 25.76 19.67 -2.58
C LEU A 312 24.76 19.64 -3.75
N ARG A 313 24.02 20.72 -3.98
CA ARG A 313 23.09 20.85 -5.12
C ARG A 313 23.79 20.75 -6.48
N PHE A 314 25.02 21.27 -6.58
CA PHE A 314 25.85 21.12 -7.77
C PHE A 314 26.64 19.81 -7.82
N GLY A 315 26.32 18.84 -6.95
CA GLY A 315 27.00 17.55 -6.87
C GLY A 315 28.43 17.62 -6.31
N GLN A 316 28.82 18.76 -5.73
CA GLN A 316 30.15 18.95 -5.15
C GLN A 316 30.16 18.47 -3.69
N PRO A 317 31.20 17.73 -3.27
CA PRO A 317 31.39 17.42 -1.86
C PRO A 317 31.55 18.71 -1.05
N ALA A 318 31.00 18.73 0.16
CA ALA A 318 31.12 19.88 1.06
C ALA A 318 31.81 19.46 2.36
N PRO A 319 32.81 20.23 2.86
CA PRO A 319 33.37 20.01 4.19
C PRO A 319 32.28 20.06 5.26
N TYR A 320 32.36 19.15 6.23
CA TYR A 320 31.38 19.09 7.31
C TYR A 320 32.02 18.55 8.60
N ALA A 321 31.88 19.29 9.69
CA ALA A 321 32.28 18.88 11.03
C ALA A 321 31.01 18.57 11.85
N PRO A 322 30.69 17.29 12.12
CA PRO A 322 29.47 16.90 12.84
C PRO A 322 29.55 17.34 14.30
N GLN A 323 28.44 17.84 14.84
CA GLN A 323 28.27 18.08 16.27
C GLN A 323 27.92 16.75 16.97
N GLY A 324 28.91 15.85 17.12
CA GLY A 324 28.72 14.55 17.73
C GLY A 324 29.19 13.38 16.83
N SER A 325 28.96 12.15 17.29
CA SER A 325 29.42 10.95 16.57
C SER A 325 28.44 10.58 15.47
N LEU A 326 28.79 10.89 14.21
CA LEU A 326 28.09 10.36 13.04
C LEU A 326 28.85 9.16 12.49
N LYS A 327 28.11 8.06 12.25
CA LYS A 327 28.69 6.90 11.54
C LYS A 327 28.91 7.25 10.07
N SER A 328 30.07 6.84 9.53
CA SER A 328 30.35 6.99 8.10
C SER A 328 29.36 6.18 7.27
N ASN A 329 29.05 6.67 6.07
CA ASN A 329 28.14 6.03 5.11
C ASN A 329 26.69 5.84 5.61
N THR A 330 26.23 6.64 6.58
CA THR A 330 24.83 6.65 6.99
C THR A 330 24.07 7.75 6.23
N PRO A 331 22.93 7.45 5.61
CA PRO A 331 22.08 8.48 5.02
C PRO A 331 21.56 9.43 6.07
N LEU A 332 21.63 10.73 5.79
CA LEU A 332 21.19 11.82 6.65
C LEU A 332 20.16 12.67 5.91
N ARG A 333 19.12 13.11 6.62
CA ARG A 333 18.17 14.10 6.10
C ARG A 333 18.81 15.48 6.17
N ALA A 334 19.01 16.10 5.02
CA ALA A 334 19.58 17.44 4.93
C ALA A 334 18.49 18.49 4.78
N TYR A 335 18.58 19.53 5.61
CA TYR A 335 17.70 20.69 5.54
C TYR A 335 18.55 21.95 5.34
N HIS A 336 18.02 22.89 4.62
CA HIS A 336 18.56 24.25 4.55
C HIS A 336 18.27 25.00 5.87
N GLU A 337 19.05 25.97 6.24
CA GLU A 337 18.89 26.80 7.46
C GLU A 337 17.50 27.45 7.59
N ASN A 338 16.78 27.65 6.48
CA ASN A 338 15.37 28.10 6.49
C ASN A 338 14.35 26.96 6.78
N GLY A 339 14.81 25.75 7.10
CA GLY A 339 13.97 24.60 7.39
C GLY A 339 13.51 23.80 6.17
N ALA A 340 13.85 24.19 4.95
CA ALA A 340 13.46 23.47 3.75
C ALA A 340 14.23 22.15 3.60
N PHE A 341 13.53 21.04 3.36
CA PHE A 341 14.15 19.74 3.09
C PHE A 341 14.85 19.76 1.73
N ILE A 342 16.14 19.47 1.71
CA ILE A 342 16.97 19.43 0.50
C ILE A 342 17.00 18.02 -0.11
N GLY A 343 16.96 17.00 0.74
CA GLY A 343 17.10 15.60 0.35
C GLY A 343 17.97 14.80 1.29
N LEU A 344 18.57 13.75 0.78
CA LEU A 344 19.49 12.89 1.53
C LEU A 344 20.93 13.14 1.11
N VAL A 345 21.79 13.14 2.10
CA VAL A 345 23.25 13.23 1.97
C VAL A 345 23.91 12.10 2.76
N GLU A 346 25.16 11.87 2.52
CA GLU A 346 25.95 10.84 3.19
C GLU A 346 27.24 11.45 3.73
N TYR A 347 27.57 11.11 4.97
CA TYR A 347 28.79 11.60 5.63
C TYR A 347 29.94 10.61 5.47
N PHE A 348 31.10 11.10 5.04
CA PHE A 348 32.33 10.35 4.88
C PHE A 348 33.35 10.81 5.92
N SER A 349 33.50 10.03 7.00
CA SER A 349 34.30 10.41 8.18
C SER A 349 35.78 10.57 7.86
N HIS A 350 36.37 9.72 6.98
CA HIS A 350 37.80 9.81 6.62
C HIS A 350 38.20 11.12 5.94
N HIS A 351 37.26 11.81 5.34
CA HIS A 351 37.49 13.05 4.61
C HIS A 351 36.81 14.26 5.26
N SER A 352 35.99 14.03 6.29
CA SER A 352 35.14 15.06 6.92
C SER A 352 34.30 15.82 5.90
N ILE A 353 33.63 15.09 4.97
CA ILE A 353 32.83 15.67 3.90
C ILE A 353 31.43 15.05 3.84
N LEU A 354 30.48 15.84 3.35
CA LEU A 354 29.18 15.38 2.89
C LEU A 354 29.18 15.22 1.39
N LYS A 355 28.49 14.20 0.90
CA LYS A 355 28.14 14.00 -0.51
C LYS A 355 26.63 13.88 -0.69
N ALA A 356 26.12 14.40 -1.79
CA ALA A 356 24.73 14.24 -2.16
C ALA A 356 24.43 12.76 -2.44
N LEU A 357 23.42 12.19 -1.79
CA LEU A 357 22.92 10.83 -2.05
C LEU A 357 21.67 10.86 -2.93
N ARG A 358 20.69 11.71 -2.56
CA ARG A 358 19.44 11.88 -3.32
C ARG A 358 18.81 13.24 -3.00
N LEU A 359 19.01 14.22 -3.86
CA LEU A 359 18.48 15.57 -3.65
C LEU A 359 17.16 15.81 -4.39
N MET A 360 16.34 16.69 -3.83
CA MET A 360 15.16 17.24 -4.51
C MET A 360 15.57 18.20 -5.64
N ASN A 361 14.79 18.25 -6.71
CA ASN A 361 14.96 19.28 -7.74
C ASN A 361 14.41 20.60 -7.21
N THR A 362 15.22 21.62 -7.17
CA THR A 362 14.94 22.88 -6.49
C THR A 362 14.48 24.02 -7.41
N SER A 363 13.79 23.72 -8.50
CA SER A 363 13.16 24.78 -9.29
C SER A 363 12.02 25.52 -8.57
N GLN A 364 11.66 25.15 -7.33
CA GLN A 364 10.52 25.72 -6.60
C GLN A 364 10.79 26.21 -5.18
N THR A 365 12.01 26.19 -4.67
CA THR A 365 12.24 26.59 -3.26
C THR A 365 13.56 27.27 -3.01
N VAL A 366 13.90 28.35 -3.72
CA VAL A 366 14.85 29.36 -3.18
C VAL A 366 14.88 30.57 -4.13
N GLU A 367 14.15 31.59 -3.84
CA GLU A 367 14.59 32.97 -3.87
C GLU A 367 14.80 33.45 -2.44
#